data_1821da565f5d8d94988ee1099ecaa877
#
_entry.id   1821da565f5d8d94988ee1099ecaa877
#
_cell.length_a   1.000
_cell.length_b   1.000
_cell.length_c   1.000
_cell.angle_alpha   90.00
_cell.angle_beta   90.00
_cell.angle_gamma   90.00
#
_symmetry.space_group_name_H-M   'P 1'
#
loop_
_entity.id
_entity.type
_entity.pdbx_description
1 polymer ?
#
loop_
_entity_poly.entity_id
_entity_poly.type
_entity_poly.pdbx_seq_one_letter_code
_entity_poly.pdbx_strand_id
1 'polypeptide(L)'
;MSFKVATFVQLINNIMENLTDIFLKSRGHKYLRKVPNGKGGYRYIYEEPSLKTTSVVTREQKYKQNGWDYNTPSTVEYANDPQRKRLHRKTVAEYIKRSSRQGETPRAVFTLGGSGAGKSTVLRMLGEQDPSFNKIVTVDSDDIKTKTFKEDFDAYNKQEDGSAARRLHEESSELADKIVDGILSVDNDYLKDGTMKTYASAAAEIEKAKRKGYRTDVVGVTIPVEEAIRRATARAAHTGRKVEEPVIVKAHTGSTETFLKLIETGLADSLKLYDNSGTSPILIYDSEDENPIKDVKLFEEFKNKRNYTMAKKDNIEKAYTFIPGESDKEFKRMYQAASPEERKKFGFDLLNDADAEELEINRLANEWLRDGKPVD
;
A
#
# COMPACT_ATOMS: atom_id res chain seq x y z
N MET A 1 -20.36 -32.60 -52.95
CA MET A 1 -19.91 -31.73 -51.84
C MET A 1 -20.76 -31.85 -50.56
N SER A 2 -22.00 -32.34 -50.64
CA SER A 2 -22.96 -32.40 -49.51
C SER A 2 -22.61 -33.43 -48.41
N PHE A 3 -22.04 -34.59 -48.73
CA PHE A 3 -21.80 -35.69 -47.78
C PHE A 3 -20.69 -35.40 -46.74
N LYS A 4 -19.63 -34.66 -47.14
CA LYS A 4 -18.51 -34.32 -46.26
C LYS A 4 -18.87 -33.25 -45.20
N VAL A 5 -19.79 -32.33 -45.54
CA VAL A 5 -20.23 -31.28 -44.61
C VAL A 5 -21.12 -31.86 -43.50
N ALA A 6 -22.03 -32.79 -43.86
CA ALA A 6 -22.89 -33.47 -42.89
C ALA A 6 -22.08 -34.29 -41.87
N THR A 7 -21.03 -35.01 -42.34
CA THR A 7 -20.14 -35.80 -41.47
C THR A 7 -19.30 -34.89 -40.52
N PHE A 8 -18.86 -33.74 -41.02
CA PHE A 8 -18.09 -32.79 -40.23
C PHE A 8 -18.96 -32.13 -39.14
N VAL A 9 -20.18 -31.72 -39.46
CA VAL A 9 -21.15 -31.19 -38.49
C VAL A 9 -21.50 -32.23 -37.43
N GLN A 10 -21.66 -33.49 -37.80
CA GLN A 10 -21.91 -34.59 -36.87
C GLN A 10 -20.73 -34.79 -35.91
N LEU A 11 -19.49 -34.68 -36.39
CA LEU A 11 -18.28 -34.80 -35.59
C LEU A 11 -18.16 -33.66 -34.58
N ILE A 12 -18.41 -32.41 -35.00
CA ILE A 12 -18.41 -31.26 -34.11
C ILE A 12 -19.48 -31.38 -33.02
N ASN A 13 -20.67 -31.79 -33.37
CA ASN A 13 -21.76 -32.01 -32.42
C ASN A 13 -21.39 -33.09 -31.38
N ASN A 14 -20.78 -34.19 -31.78
CA ASN A 14 -20.30 -35.23 -30.87
C ASN A 14 -19.19 -34.72 -29.92
N ILE A 15 -18.28 -33.90 -30.43
CA ILE A 15 -17.22 -33.28 -29.60
C ILE A 15 -17.85 -32.33 -28.60
N MET A 16 -18.79 -31.48 -29.00
CA MET A 16 -19.46 -30.54 -28.13
C MET A 16 -20.32 -31.24 -27.07
N GLU A 17 -21.02 -32.34 -27.43
CA GLU A 17 -21.74 -33.15 -26.46
C GLU A 17 -20.82 -33.80 -25.42
N ASN A 18 -19.69 -34.35 -25.83
CA ASN A 18 -18.68 -34.93 -24.93
C ASN A 18 -18.08 -33.89 -23.98
N LEU A 19 -17.75 -32.67 -24.48
CA LEU A 19 -17.23 -31.59 -23.66
C LEU A 19 -18.27 -31.11 -22.64
N THR A 20 -19.55 -31.04 -23.05
CA THR A 20 -20.64 -30.69 -22.12
C THR A 20 -20.83 -31.77 -21.04
N ASP A 21 -20.74 -33.03 -21.39
CA ASP A 21 -20.82 -34.16 -20.46
C ASP A 21 -19.66 -34.12 -19.43
N ILE A 22 -18.43 -33.90 -19.90
CA ILE A 22 -17.25 -33.76 -19.06
C ILE A 22 -17.40 -32.53 -18.12
N PHE A 23 -17.89 -31.42 -18.66
CA PHE A 23 -18.07 -30.18 -17.89
C PHE A 23 -19.12 -30.35 -16.78
N LEU A 24 -20.27 -30.98 -17.09
CA LEU A 24 -21.31 -31.19 -16.08
C LEU A 24 -20.90 -32.21 -15.02
N LYS A 25 -20.24 -33.30 -15.43
CA LYS A 25 -19.68 -34.28 -14.48
C LYS A 25 -18.61 -33.66 -13.56
N SER A 26 -17.75 -32.80 -14.08
CA SER A 26 -16.74 -32.11 -13.29
C SER A 26 -17.33 -31.15 -12.23
N ARG A 27 -18.60 -30.74 -12.41
CA ARG A 27 -19.37 -29.95 -11.44
C ARG A 27 -20.24 -30.78 -10.51
N GLY A 28 -20.11 -32.09 -10.50
CA GLY A 28 -20.83 -32.99 -9.62
C GLY A 28 -22.26 -33.29 -10.06
N HIS A 29 -22.64 -32.96 -11.29
CA HIS A 29 -23.93 -33.37 -11.84
C HIS A 29 -23.93 -34.87 -12.13
N LYS A 30 -24.93 -35.57 -11.64
CA LYS A 30 -25.10 -37.01 -11.90
C LYS A 30 -25.88 -37.22 -13.19
N TYR A 31 -25.29 -37.97 -14.11
CA TYR A 31 -26.00 -38.38 -15.31
C TYR A 31 -27.20 -39.28 -14.97
N LEU A 32 -28.37 -38.94 -15.46
CA LEU A 32 -29.59 -39.70 -15.23
C LEU A 32 -29.94 -40.54 -16.47
N ARG A 33 -30.13 -39.91 -17.63
CA ARG A 33 -30.58 -40.60 -18.85
C ARG A 33 -30.35 -39.78 -20.10
N LYS A 34 -30.45 -40.47 -21.24
CA LYS A 34 -30.39 -39.95 -22.59
C LYS A 34 -31.81 -39.96 -23.19
N VAL A 35 -32.25 -38.85 -23.77
CA VAL A 35 -33.56 -38.73 -24.43
C VAL A 35 -33.41 -38.20 -25.86
N PRO A 36 -34.23 -38.63 -26.83
CA PRO A 36 -34.21 -38.08 -28.19
C PRO A 36 -34.49 -36.56 -28.16
N ASN A 37 -33.78 -35.79 -28.97
CA ASN A 37 -33.91 -34.32 -29.03
C ASN A 37 -34.88 -33.84 -30.15
N GLY A 38 -35.58 -34.73 -30.85
CA GLY A 38 -36.51 -34.40 -31.92
C GLY A 38 -35.87 -33.95 -33.23
N LYS A 39 -34.54 -33.85 -33.28
CA LYS A 39 -33.76 -33.42 -34.46
C LYS A 39 -32.77 -34.49 -34.95
N GLY A 40 -33.04 -35.76 -34.65
CA GLY A 40 -32.19 -36.89 -35.03
C GLY A 40 -30.98 -37.13 -34.12
N GLY A 41 -30.87 -36.41 -33.00
CA GLY A 41 -29.85 -36.59 -31.97
C GLY A 41 -30.45 -36.88 -30.62
N TYR A 42 -29.64 -36.77 -29.59
CA TYR A 42 -30.04 -37.04 -28.20
C TYR A 42 -29.68 -35.84 -27.28
N ARG A 43 -30.48 -35.68 -26.21
CA ARG A 43 -30.21 -34.77 -25.10
C ARG A 43 -29.91 -35.58 -23.84
N TYR A 44 -28.87 -35.24 -23.15
CA TYR A 44 -28.50 -35.84 -21.86
C TYR A 44 -29.20 -35.09 -20.71
N ILE A 45 -29.79 -35.84 -19.82
CA ILE A 45 -30.43 -35.31 -18.61
C ILE A 45 -29.50 -35.60 -17.44
N TYR A 46 -29.23 -34.57 -16.66
CA TYR A 46 -28.44 -34.65 -15.46
C TYR A 46 -29.30 -34.22 -14.28
N GLU A 47 -29.06 -34.86 -13.12
CA GLU A 47 -29.55 -34.43 -11.86
C GLU A 47 -28.67 -33.24 -11.39
N GLU A 48 -29.28 -32.11 -11.08
CA GLU A 48 -28.55 -31.04 -10.41
C GLU A 48 -28.02 -31.58 -9.09
N PRO A 49 -26.75 -31.31 -8.73
CA PRO A 49 -26.27 -31.66 -7.42
C PRO A 49 -27.25 -31.04 -6.42
N SER A 50 -27.91 -31.91 -5.63
CA SER A 50 -28.73 -31.42 -4.50
C SER A 50 -27.80 -30.45 -3.76
N LEU A 51 -28.19 -29.17 -3.72
CA LEU A 51 -27.60 -28.22 -2.80
C LEU A 51 -27.79 -28.87 -1.43
N LYS A 52 -26.77 -29.64 -0.99
CA LYS A 52 -26.65 -29.91 0.43
C LYS A 52 -26.67 -28.53 1.02
N THR A 53 -27.73 -28.21 1.73
CA THR A 53 -27.78 -27.08 2.64
C THR A 53 -26.65 -27.34 3.63
N THR A 54 -25.44 -27.04 3.22
CA THR A 54 -24.33 -26.88 4.13
C THR A 54 -24.81 -25.76 5.01
N SER A 55 -25.16 -26.10 6.25
CA SER A 55 -25.36 -25.11 7.29
C SER A 55 -24.25 -24.10 7.13
N VAL A 56 -24.60 -22.83 6.84
CA VAL A 56 -23.61 -21.77 6.66
C VAL A 56 -22.86 -21.67 7.97
N VAL A 57 -21.70 -22.30 8.04
CA VAL A 57 -20.84 -22.23 9.22
C VAL A 57 -20.45 -20.77 9.35
N THR A 58 -20.89 -20.14 10.43
CA THR A 58 -20.55 -18.73 10.67
C THR A 58 -19.04 -18.58 10.80
N ARG A 59 -18.52 -17.38 10.53
CA ARG A 59 -17.09 -17.10 10.70
C ARG A 59 -16.62 -17.46 12.12
N GLU A 60 -17.41 -17.13 13.16
CA GLU A 60 -17.10 -17.46 14.55
C GLU A 60 -17.00 -18.98 14.79
N GLN A 61 -17.90 -19.76 14.22
CA GLN A 61 -17.86 -21.22 14.30
C GLN A 61 -16.60 -21.78 13.61
N LYS A 62 -16.23 -21.23 12.44
CA LYS A 62 -15.02 -21.60 11.71
C LYS A 62 -13.76 -21.27 12.51
N TYR A 63 -13.72 -20.10 13.17
CA TYR A 63 -12.62 -19.69 14.05
C TYR A 63 -12.46 -20.64 15.23
N LYS A 64 -13.57 -20.92 15.94
CA LYS A 64 -13.56 -21.86 17.08
C LYS A 64 -13.13 -23.26 16.68
N GLN A 65 -13.58 -23.76 15.53
CA GLN A 65 -13.23 -25.10 15.03
C GLN A 65 -11.77 -25.24 14.66
N ASN A 66 -11.12 -24.18 14.15
CA ASN A 66 -9.73 -24.21 13.70
C ASN A 66 -8.75 -23.62 14.72
N GLY A 67 -9.21 -23.18 15.88
CA GLY A 67 -8.34 -22.54 16.89
C GLY A 67 -7.79 -21.21 16.42
N TRP A 68 -8.47 -20.52 15.51
CA TRP A 68 -8.05 -19.21 14.99
C TRP A 68 -8.49 -18.08 15.93
N ASP A 69 -7.73 -16.99 15.91
CA ASP A 69 -7.99 -15.79 16.67
C ASP A 69 -8.02 -14.54 15.77
N TYR A 70 -8.18 -13.37 16.38
CA TYR A 70 -8.19 -12.09 15.67
C TYR A 70 -6.86 -11.71 15.01
N ASN A 71 -5.77 -12.43 15.30
CA ASN A 71 -4.45 -12.21 14.69
C ASN A 71 -4.19 -13.15 13.52
N THR A 72 -5.05 -14.14 13.30
CA THR A 72 -4.88 -15.12 12.23
C THR A 72 -4.91 -14.40 10.87
N PRO A 73 -3.85 -14.49 10.06
CA PRO A 73 -3.81 -13.87 8.74
C PRO A 73 -4.88 -14.44 7.80
N SER A 74 -5.38 -13.62 6.87
CA SER A 74 -6.34 -14.05 5.85
C SER A 74 -5.76 -15.11 4.92
N THR A 75 -4.44 -15.12 4.69
CA THR A 75 -3.72 -16.19 3.97
C THR A 75 -3.95 -17.57 4.57
N VAL A 76 -4.02 -17.66 5.89
CA VAL A 76 -4.32 -18.91 6.61
C VAL A 76 -5.83 -19.21 6.54
N GLU A 77 -6.68 -18.21 6.78
CA GLU A 77 -8.13 -18.37 6.75
C GLU A 77 -8.64 -18.86 5.40
N TYR A 78 -8.08 -18.35 4.31
CA TYR A 78 -8.51 -18.62 2.93
C TYR A 78 -7.54 -19.51 2.12
N ALA A 79 -6.57 -20.17 2.76
CA ALA A 79 -5.51 -20.96 2.11
C ALA A 79 -6.04 -21.92 1.03
N ASN A 80 -7.17 -22.58 1.30
CA ASN A 80 -7.78 -23.57 0.42
C ASN A 80 -9.12 -23.15 -0.17
N ASP A 81 -9.49 -21.86 -0.07
CA ASP A 81 -10.76 -21.37 -0.59
C ASP A 81 -10.69 -21.15 -2.12
N PRO A 82 -11.47 -21.92 -2.92
CA PRO A 82 -11.48 -21.77 -4.36
C PRO A 82 -12.06 -20.42 -4.82
N GLN A 83 -12.99 -19.84 -4.06
CA GLN A 83 -13.59 -18.52 -4.39
C GLN A 83 -12.55 -17.42 -4.19
N ARG A 84 -11.73 -17.53 -3.12
CA ARG A 84 -10.64 -16.60 -2.88
C ARG A 84 -9.58 -16.65 -3.99
N LYS A 85 -9.19 -17.85 -4.42
CA LYS A 85 -8.28 -18.05 -5.56
C LYS A 85 -8.86 -17.50 -6.88
N ARG A 86 -10.18 -17.61 -7.06
CA ARG A 86 -10.86 -17.02 -8.22
C ARG A 86 -10.87 -15.49 -8.16
N LEU A 87 -11.11 -14.91 -6.98
CA LEU A 87 -11.02 -13.45 -6.76
C LEU A 87 -9.64 -12.94 -7.12
N HIS A 88 -8.55 -13.58 -6.64
CA HIS A 88 -7.19 -13.20 -6.99
C HIS A 88 -6.96 -13.20 -8.50
N ARG A 89 -7.32 -14.29 -9.20
CA ARG A 89 -7.16 -14.36 -10.67
C ARG A 89 -7.94 -13.27 -11.40
N LYS A 90 -9.17 -13.01 -10.96
CA LYS A 90 -10.01 -11.94 -11.52
C LYS A 90 -9.35 -10.57 -11.34
N THR A 91 -8.88 -10.28 -10.13
CA THR A 91 -8.20 -9.01 -9.82
C THR A 91 -6.95 -8.82 -10.67
N VAL A 92 -6.09 -9.84 -10.78
CA VAL A 92 -4.90 -9.78 -11.66
C VAL A 92 -5.30 -9.47 -13.10
N ALA A 93 -6.30 -10.18 -13.66
CA ALA A 93 -6.77 -9.95 -15.02
C ALA A 93 -7.33 -8.53 -15.22
N GLU A 94 -8.04 -7.98 -14.24
CA GLU A 94 -8.56 -6.60 -14.28
C GLU A 94 -7.44 -5.56 -14.30
N TYR A 95 -6.38 -5.76 -13.51
CA TYR A 95 -5.22 -4.87 -13.52
C TYR A 95 -4.45 -4.95 -14.85
N ILE A 96 -4.23 -6.14 -15.39
CA ILE A 96 -3.60 -6.32 -16.71
C ILE A 96 -4.43 -5.61 -17.79
N LYS A 97 -5.76 -5.78 -17.78
CA LYS A 97 -6.66 -5.11 -18.74
C LYS A 97 -6.61 -3.59 -18.67
N ARG A 98 -6.40 -3.03 -17.47
CA ARG A 98 -6.31 -1.58 -17.24
C ARG A 98 -4.92 -1.02 -17.51
N SER A 99 -3.90 -1.86 -17.50
CA SER A 99 -2.53 -1.45 -17.76
C SER A 99 -2.30 -1.18 -19.25
N SER A 100 -1.40 -0.28 -19.56
CA SER A 100 -1.00 0.05 -20.94
C SER A 100 0.43 0.55 -20.93
N ARG A 101 1.09 0.42 -22.06
CA ARG A 101 2.43 0.96 -22.29
C ARG A 101 2.31 2.33 -22.94
N GLN A 102 3.05 3.32 -22.42
CA GLN A 102 2.97 4.70 -22.90
C GLN A 102 4.12 5.08 -23.85
N GLY A 103 5.23 4.35 -23.82
CA GLY A 103 6.41 4.61 -24.62
C GLY A 103 6.98 3.36 -25.31
N GLU A 104 8.13 3.50 -25.97
CA GLU A 104 8.82 2.37 -26.58
C GLU A 104 9.39 1.43 -25.52
N THR A 105 9.99 2.00 -24.47
CA THR A 105 10.49 1.25 -23.31
C THR A 105 9.44 1.26 -22.21
N PRO A 106 9.04 0.09 -21.69
CA PRO A 106 8.08 0.04 -20.57
C PRO A 106 8.67 0.65 -19.30
N ARG A 107 7.83 1.27 -18.49
CA ARG A 107 8.22 1.95 -17.24
C ARG A 107 7.72 1.21 -16.01
N ALA A 108 8.61 1.03 -15.05
CA ALA A 108 8.29 0.59 -13.70
C ALA A 108 8.58 1.75 -12.74
N VAL A 109 7.53 2.33 -12.19
CA VAL A 109 7.62 3.40 -11.21
C VAL A 109 7.43 2.81 -9.81
N PHE A 110 8.32 3.14 -8.90
CA PHE A 110 8.24 2.72 -7.51
C PHE A 110 8.14 3.94 -6.61
N THR A 111 7.22 3.91 -5.65
CA THR A 111 7.22 4.93 -4.60
C THR A 111 8.06 4.50 -3.41
N LEU A 112 8.66 5.47 -2.76
CA LEU A 112 9.43 5.30 -1.54
C LEU A 112 8.99 6.34 -0.51
N GLY A 113 8.76 5.91 0.72
CA GLY A 113 8.35 6.80 1.82
C GLY A 113 7.32 6.17 2.74
N GLY A 114 7.44 6.44 4.04
CA GLY A 114 6.60 5.86 5.08
C GLY A 114 5.13 6.28 5.04
N SER A 115 4.34 5.69 5.92
CA SER A 115 2.95 6.09 6.13
C SER A 115 2.91 7.56 6.58
N GLY A 116 1.98 8.34 6.05
CA GLY A 116 1.87 9.77 6.36
C GLY A 116 2.74 10.69 5.50
N ALA A 117 3.73 10.18 4.74
CA ALA A 117 4.61 11.00 3.91
C ALA A 117 3.90 11.81 2.82
N GLY A 118 2.67 11.42 2.44
CA GLY A 118 1.91 12.12 1.40
C GLY A 118 2.31 11.74 -0.02
N LYS A 119 2.70 10.48 -0.25
CA LYS A 119 3.02 9.96 -1.59
C LYS A 119 1.94 10.29 -2.63
N SER A 120 0.66 10.11 -2.29
CA SER A 120 -0.47 10.44 -3.17
C SER A 120 -0.53 11.91 -3.59
N THR A 121 -0.07 12.84 -2.76
CA THR A 121 0.03 14.27 -3.10
C THR A 121 1.09 14.49 -4.18
N VAL A 122 2.26 13.88 -4.01
CA VAL A 122 3.36 13.97 -4.99
C VAL A 122 2.97 13.30 -6.30
N LEU A 123 2.37 12.10 -6.26
CA LEU A 123 1.92 11.39 -7.45
C LEU A 123 0.88 12.19 -8.24
N ARG A 124 -0.07 12.86 -7.55
CA ARG A 124 -1.04 13.76 -8.19
C ARG A 124 -0.34 14.93 -8.86
N MET A 125 0.59 15.60 -8.18
CA MET A 125 1.38 16.70 -8.76
C MET A 125 2.14 16.24 -10.02
N LEU A 126 2.76 15.07 -9.99
CA LEU A 126 3.45 14.51 -11.16
C LEU A 126 2.47 14.24 -12.31
N GLY A 127 1.28 13.74 -12.04
CA GLY A 127 0.24 13.53 -13.04
C GLY A 127 -0.34 14.84 -13.61
N GLU A 128 -0.31 15.94 -12.85
CA GLU A 128 -0.66 17.28 -13.35
C GLU A 128 0.43 17.84 -14.27
N GLN A 129 1.70 17.53 -13.99
CA GLN A 129 2.85 17.96 -14.81
C GLN A 129 3.01 17.11 -16.08
N ASP A 130 2.76 15.81 -15.98
CA ASP A 130 2.81 14.84 -17.08
C ASP A 130 1.52 14.00 -17.12
N PRO A 131 0.56 14.33 -17.99
CA PRO A 131 -0.69 13.56 -18.12
C PRO A 131 -0.48 12.09 -18.50
N SER A 132 0.66 11.72 -19.11
CA SER A 132 0.97 10.32 -19.41
C SER A 132 1.17 9.49 -18.13
N PHE A 133 1.67 10.12 -17.07
CA PHE A 133 1.86 9.52 -15.76
C PHE A 133 0.53 9.02 -15.16
N ASN A 134 -0.57 9.74 -15.37
CA ASN A 134 -1.91 9.32 -14.92
C ASN A 134 -2.44 8.07 -15.61
N LYS A 135 -1.84 7.65 -16.73
CA LYS A 135 -2.23 6.44 -17.46
C LYS A 135 -1.53 5.19 -16.94
N ILE A 136 -0.50 5.36 -16.11
CA ILE A 136 0.22 4.26 -15.48
C ILE A 136 -0.67 3.64 -14.41
N VAL A 137 -0.93 2.33 -14.51
CA VAL A 137 -1.74 1.64 -13.51
C VAL A 137 -1.00 1.57 -12.17
N THR A 138 -1.66 2.02 -11.11
CA THR A 138 -1.11 1.97 -9.75
C THR A 138 -1.49 0.65 -9.10
N VAL A 139 -0.49 -0.06 -8.58
CA VAL A 139 -0.62 -1.27 -7.76
C VAL A 139 -0.29 -0.89 -6.32
N ASP A 140 -1.32 -0.80 -5.50
CA ASP A 140 -1.24 -0.44 -4.07
C ASP A 140 -1.87 -1.55 -3.22
N SER A 141 -1.07 -2.17 -2.35
CA SER A 141 -1.53 -3.21 -1.44
C SER A 141 -2.59 -2.70 -0.43
N ASP A 142 -2.57 -1.42 -0.10
CA ASP A 142 -3.58 -0.81 0.77
C ASP A 142 -4.93 -0.63 0.05
N ASP A 143 -4.90 -0.29 -1.22
CA ASP A 143 -6.10 -0.25 -2.07
C ASP A 143 -6.68 -1.66 -2.25
N ILE A 144 -5.85 -2.66 -2.43
CA ILE A 144 -6.27 -4.06 -2.50
C ILE A 144 -7.00 -4.47 -1.21
N LYS A 145 -6.48 -4.11 -0.03
CA LYS A 145 -7.15 -4.37 1.25
C LYS A 145 -8.56 -3.78 1.31
N THR A 146 -8.69 -2.54 0.93
CA THR A 146 -9.94 -1.76 1.13
C THR A 146 -10.93 -1.90 -0.02
N LYS A 147 -10.47 -2.26 -1.23
CA LYS A 147 -11.31 -2.36 -2.43
C LYS A 147 -11.58 -3.82 -2.83
N THR A 148 -10.53 -4.63 -2.99
CA THR A 148 -10.64 -6.04 -3.40
C THR A 148 -11.15 -6.91 -2.26
N PHE A 149 -10.65 -6.68 -1.04
CA PHE A 149 -11.03 -7.41 0.17
C PHE A 149 -11.98 -6.63 1.07
N LYS A 150 -12.80 -5.75 0.47
CA LYS A 150 -13.65 -4.81 1.21
C LYS A 150 -14.54 -5.49 2.25
N GLU A 151 -15.18 -6.59 1.90
CA GLU A 151 -16.09 -7.31 2.81
C GLU A 151 -15.35 -7.83 4.05
N ASP A 152 -14.13 -8.38 3.87
CA ASP A 152 -13.30 -8.84 4.97
C ASP A 152 -12.75 -7.66 5.77
N PHE A 153 -12.27 -6.60 5.08
CA PHE A 153 -11.78 -5.40 5.73
C PHE A 153 -12.85 -4.79 6.64
N ASP A 154 -14.06 -4.62 6.14
CA ASP A 154 -15.18 -4.08 6.91
C ASP A 154 -15.58 -5.02 8.06
N ALA A 155 -15.56 -6.34 7.84
CA ALA A 155 -15.88 -7.31 8.87
C ALA A 155 -14.86 -7.32 10.02
N TYR A 156 -13.57 -7.23 9.69
CA TYR A 156 -12.48 -7.16 10.68
C TYR A 156 -12.47 -5.82 11.42
N ASN A 157 -12.77 -4.71 10.71
CA ASN A 157 -12.75 -3.36 11.29
C ASN A 157 -13.85 -3.14 12.34
N LYS A 158 -14.96 -3.92 12.28
CA LYS A 158 -16.03 -3.89 13.30
C LYS A 158 -15.57 -4.27 14.70
N GLN A 159 -14.39 -4.87 14.84
CA GLN A 159 -13.80 -5.27 16.11
C GLN A 159 -13.02 -4.14 16.79
N GLU A 160 -12.96 -2.94 16.17
CA GLU A 160 -12.36 -1.70 16.71
C GLU A 160 -10.88 -1.80 17.17
N ASP A 161 -10.21 -2.91 16.92
CA ASP A 161 -8.85 -3.19 17.35
C ASP A 161 -7.77 -2.85 16.28
N GLY A 162 -8.19 -2.37 15.11
CA GLY A 162 -7.32 -2.09 13.98
C GLY A 162 -6.71 -3.34 13.32
N SER A 163 -7.23 -4.54 13.64
CA SER A 163 -6.71 -5.82 13.14
C SER A 163 -6.89 -6.01 11.63
N ALA A 164 -7.89 -5.37 11.03
CA ALA A 164 -8.22 -5.52 9.61
C ALA A 164 -7.03 -5.30 8.68
N ALA A 165 -6.30 -4.20 8.89
CA ALA A 165 -5.14 -3.87 8.07
C ALA A 165 -4.01 -4.90 8.23
N ARG A 166 -3.78 -5.39 9.45
CA ARG A 166 -2.75 -6.39 9.77
C ARG A 166 -3.10 -7.76 9.19
N ARG A 167 -4.34 -8.21 9.37
CA ARG A 167 -4.79 -9.54 8.92
C ARG A 167 -4.75 -9.71 7.40
N LEU A 168 -5.07 -8.64 6.66
CA LEU A 168 -5.07 -8.62 5.20
C LEU A 168 -3.72 -8.23 4.59
N HIS A 169 -2.72 -7.87 5.42
CA HIS A 169 -1.46 -7.31 4.92
C HIS A 169 -0.68 -8.27 4.03
N GLU A 170 -0.49 -9.49 4.49
CA GLU A 170 0.27 -10.51 3.75
C GLU A 170 -0.42 -10.83 2.43
N GLU A 171 -1.71 -11.15 2.45
CA GLU A 171 -2.48 -11.52 1.26
C GLU A 171 -2.56 -10.39 0.23
N SER A 172 -2.75 -9.15 0.69
CA SER A 172 -2.79 -7.99 -0.20
C SER A 172 -1.43 -7.71 -0.85
N SER A 173 -0.33 -7.94 -0.12
CA SER A 173 1.03 -7.81 -0.64
C SER A 173 1.33 -8.90 -1.66
N GLU A 174 1.01 -10.16 -1.38
CA GLU A 174 1.13 -11.25 -2.34
C GLU A 174 0.30 -11.03 -3.61
N LEU A 175 -0.92 -10.49 -3.47
CA LEU A 175 -1.77 -10.19 -4.62
C LEU A 175 -1.20 -9.03 -5.43
N ALA A 176 -0.64 -8.00 -4.78
CA ALA A 176 0.07 -6.92 -5.45
C ALA A 176 1.26 -7.44 -6.28
N ASP A 177 2.04 -8.37 -5.73
CA ASP A 177 3.16 -8.99 -6.45
C ASP A 177 2.69 -9.81 -7.66
N LYS A 178 1.59 -10.57 -7.53
CA LYS A 178 0.98 -11.32 -8.63
C LYS A 178 0.44 -10.39 -9.73
N ILE A 179 -0.08 -9.22 -9.35
CA ILE A 179 -0.53 -8.19 -10.31
C ILE A 179 0.67 -7.64 -11.07
N VAL A 180 1.74 -7.26 -10.37
CA VAL A 180 2.98 -6.79 -11.01
C VAL A 180 3.53 -7.84 -11.96
N ASP A 181 3.57 -9.12 -11.56
CA ASP A 181 4.01 -10.22 -12.43
C ASP A 181 3.15 -10.35 -13.69
N GLY A 182 1.84 -10.21 -13.53
CA GLY A 182 0.92 -10.20 -14.66
C GLY A 182 1.18 -9.03 -15.62
N ILE A 183 1.41 -7.83 -15.11
CA ILE A 183 1.71 -6.64 -15.94
C ILE A 183 3.07 -6.78 -16.63
N LEU A 184 4.09 -7.26 -15.91
CA LEU A 184 5.42 -7.55 -16.47
C LEU A 184 5.37 -8.60 -17.60
N SER A 185 4.38 -9.49 -17.60
CA SER A 185 4.24 -10.53 -18.65
C SER A 185 3.70 -9.98 -19.99
N VAL A 186 3.15 -8.77 -19.99
CA VAL A 186 2.59 -8.08 -21.15
C VAL A 186 3.31 -6.78 -21.50
N ASP A 187 4.45 -6.52 -20.85
CA ASP A 187 5.33 -5.37 -21.05
C ASP A 187 4.60 -4.01 -20.96
N ASN A 188 3.63 -3.88 -20.07
CA ASN A 188 2.92 -2.64 -19.80
C ASN A 188 3.52 -1.86 -18.63
N ASP A 189 3.29 -0.54 -18.60
CA ASP A 189 3.73 0.32 -17.51
C ASP A 189 2.98 0.05 -16.22
N TYR A 190 3.68 0.18 -15.09
CA TYR A 190 3.05 0.10 -13.78
C TYR A 190 3.73 1.03 -12.76
N LEU A 191 2.95 1.44 -11.77
CA LEU A 191 3.43 2.11 -10.57
C LEU A 191 3.14 1.20 -9.37
N LYS A 192 4.19 0.77 -8.65
CA LYS A 192 4.05 0.06 -7.39
C LYS A 192 4.13 1.04 -6.23
N ASP A 193 2.99 1.30 -5.57
CA ASP A 193 2.98 2.14 -4.36
C ASP A 193 3.40 1.31 -3.15
N GLY A 194 4.50 1.74 -2.54
CA GLY A 194 5.09 1.06 -1.39
C GLY A 194 5.93 1.99 -0.54
N THR A 195 6.50 1.44 0.52
CA THR A 195 7.40 2.20 1.39
C THR A 195 8.86 2.06 1.03
N MET A 196 9.25 0.98 0.34
CA MET A 196 10.64 0.59 0.11
C MET A 196 11.52 0.67 1.36
N LYS A 197 10.97 0.24 2.51
CA LYS A 197 11.63 0.33 3.82
C LYS A 197 12.84 -0.58 4.00
N THR A 198 13.11 -1.48 3.05
CA THR A 198 14.20 -2.44 3.10
C THR A 198 14.89 -2.47 1.75
N TYR A 199 16.19 -2.15 1.70
CA TYR A 199 16.96 -2.10 0.46
C TYR A 199 16.95 -3.42 -0.31
N ALA A 200 17.14 -4.56 0.38
CA ALA A 200 17.17 -5.86 -0.29
C ALA A 200 15.87 -6.17 -1.06
N SER A 201 14.71 -5.85 -0.47
CA SER A 201 13.41 -6.01 -1.15
C SER A 201 13.27 -5.04 -2.33
N ALA A 202 13.60 -3.77 -2.12
CA ALA A 202 13.56 -2.74 -3.15
C ALA A 202 14.47 -3.09 -4.34
N ALA A 203 15.69 -3.51 -4.05
CA ALA A 203 16.64 -3.93 -5.08
C ALA A 203 16.13 -5.12 -5.89
N ALA A 204 15.59 -6.15 -5.24
CA ALA A 204 15.04 -7.31 -5.92
C ALA A 204 13.88 -6.95 -6.88
N GLU A 205 13.01 -6.01 -6.48
CA GLU A 205 11.91 -5.52 -7.32
C GLU A 205 12.40 -4.71 -8.51
N ILE A 206 13.34 -3.79 -8.30
CA ILE A 206 13.97 -2.99 -9.37
C ILE A 206 14.71 -3.90 -10.35
N GLU A 207 15.55 -4.82 -9.86
CA GLU A 207 16.26 -5.78 -10.71
C GLU A 207 15.31 -6.67 -11.52
N LYS A 208 14.19 -7.08 -10.92
CA LYS A 208 13.16 -7.87 -11.61
C LYS A 208 12.60 -7.12 -12.83
N ALA A 209 12.28 -5.83 -12.67
CA ALA A 209 11.83 -4.98 -13.76
C ALA A 209 12.94 -4.75 -14.81
N LYS A 210 14.17 -4.46 -14.37
CA LYS A 210 15.32 -4.26 -15.28
C LYS A 210 15.62 -5.50 -16.11
N ARG A 211 15.56 -6.70 -15.52
CA ARG A 211 15.72 -7.96 -16.27
C ARG A 211 14.68 -8.17 -17.38
N LYS A 212 13.54 -7.48 -17.28
CA LYS A 212 12.48 -7.45 -18.30
C LYS A 212 12.59 -6.27 -19.27
N GLY A 213 13.68 -5.48 -19.20
CA GLY A 213 13.92 -4.35 -20.09
C GLY A 213 13.15 -3.08 -19.73
N TYR A 214 12.64 -2.97 -18.50
CA TYR A 214 11.94 -1.77 -18.03
C TYR A 214 12.93 -0.66 -17.65
N ARG A 215 12.56 0.57 -17.97
CA ARG A 215 13.09 1.75 -17.28
C ARG A 215 12.52 1.78 -15.88
N THR A 216 13.37 2.01 -14.88
CA THR A 216 13.01 1.99 -13.46
C THR A 216 13.16 3.36 -12.84
N ASP A 217 12.04 3.93 -12.39
CA ASP A 217 11.98 5.24 -11.76
C ASP A 217 11.56 5.11 -10.29
N VAL A 218 12.27 5.75 -9.38
CA VAL A 218 11.90 5.78 -7.95
C VAL A 218 11.52 7.19 -7.55
N VAL A 219 10.30 7.34 -7.03
CA VAL A 219 9.75 8.59 -6.50
C VAL A 219 9.74 8.50 -4.97
N GLY A 220 10.74 9.10 -4.36
CA GLY A 220 10.84 9.23 -2.90
C GLY A 220 10.03 10.40 -2.37
N VAL A 221 9.36 10.20 -1.23
CA VAL A 221 8.64 11.26 -0.52
C VAL A 221 9.02 11.25 0.95
N THR A 222 9.44 12.38 1.44
CA THR A 222 9.91 12.56 2.82
C THR A 222 9.17 13.66 3.54
N ILE A 223 9.05 13.52 4.85
CA ILE A 223 8.61 14.51 5.84
C ILE A 223 9.30 14.18 7.18
N PRO A 224 9.31 15.07 8.17
CA PRO A 224 9.71 14.73 9.53
C PRO A 224 8.91 13.56 10.09
N VAL A 225 9.53 12.73 10.95
CA VAL A 225 8.90 11.49 11.45
C VAL A 225 7.70 11.80 12.34
N GLU A 226 7.79 12.84 13.16
CA GLU A 226 6.72 13.31 14.04
C GLU A 226 5.49 13.72 13.25
N GLU A 227 5.70 14.49 12.19
CA GLU A 227 4.62 14.90 11.27
C GLU A 227 3.99 13.70 10.59
N ALA A 228 4.79 12.69 10.22
CA ALA A 228 4.28 11.45 9.67
C ALA A 228 3.36 10.71 10.65
N ILE A 229 3.77 10.63 11.92
CA ILE A 229 2.96 10.03 13.00
C ILE A 229 1.65 10.81 13.15
N ARG A 230 1.71 12.14 13.26
CA ARG A 230 0.54 12.99 13.37
C ARG A 230 -0.45 12.79 12.21
N ARG A 231 0.04 12.83 10.97
CA ARG A 231 -0.80 12.63 9.76
C ARG A 231 -1.39 11.22 9.71
N ALA A 232 -0.61 10.20 10.04
CA ALA A 232 -1.08 8.81 10.03
C ALA A 232 -2.16 8.58 11.11
N THR A 233 -2.00 9.16 12.30
CA THR A 233 -3.00 9.10 13.38
C THR A 233 -4.30 9.81 12.99
N ALA A 234 -4.21 11.03 12.45
CA ALA A 234 -5.38 11.76 11.97
C ALA A 234 -6.12 10.98 10.85
N ARG A 235 -5.40 10.39 9.92
CA ARG A 235 -5.98 9.54 8.89
C ARG A 235 -6.68 8.31 9.46
N ALA A 236 -6.09 7.67 10.46
CA ALA A 236 -6.67 6.47 11.08
C ALA A 236 -8.05 6.74 11.68
N ALA A 237 -8.27 7.92 12.26
CA ALA A 237 -9.56 8.33 12.81
C ALA A 237 -10.68 8.38 11.74
N HIS A 238 -10.33 8.69 10.49
CA HIS A 238 -11.31 8.79 9.39
C HIS A 238 -11.46 7.50 8.59
N THR A 239 -10.41 6.69 8.49
CA THR A 239 -10.38 5.53 7.58
C THR A 239 -10.37 4.18 8.28
N GLY A 240 -10.22 4.14 9.61
CA GLY A 240 -10.01 2.93 10.39
C GLY A 240 -8.66 2.23 10.12
N ARG A 241 -7.76 2.82 9.32
CA ARG A 241 -6.46 2.25 8.95
C ARG A 241 -5.38 2.67 9.94
N LYS A 242 -5.42 2.08 11.13
CA LYS A 242 -4.42 2.33 12.16
C LYS A 242 -3.08 1.69 11.78
N VAL A 243 -2.00 2.44 11.94
CA VAL A 243 -0.61 1.98 11.83
C VAL A 243 0.09 2.34 13.13
N GLU A 244 0.74 1.37 13.75
CA GLU A 244 1.47 1.57 15.01
C GLU A 244 2.68 2.48 14.79
N GLU A 245 2.95 3.39 15.74
CA GLU A 245 4.04 4.35 15.63
C GLU A 245 5.42 3.71 15.35
N PRO A 246 5.83 2.61 16.01
CA PRO A 246 7.10 1.96 15.71
C PRO A 246 7.19 1.48 14.25
N VAL A 247 6.05 1.12 13.65
CA VAL A 247 5.98 0.73 12.23
C VAL A 247 6.18 1.93 11.33
N ILE A 248 5.60 3.10 11.70
CA ILE A 248 5.80 4.36 10.98
C ILE A 248 7.27 4.76 11.03
N VAL A 249 7.86 4.81 12.21
CA VAL A 249 9.28 5.13 12.40
C VAL A 249 10.17 4.22 11.57
N LYS A 250 10.00 2.90 11.69
CA LYS A 250 10.76 1.92 10.92
C LYS A 250 10.60 2.07 9.41
N ALA A 251 9.41 2.46 8.95
CA ALA A 251 9.18 2.70 7.53
C ALA A 251 9.92 3.94 7.04
N HIS A 252 9.92 5.03 7.81
CA HIS A 252 10.59 6.27 7.45
C HIS A 252 12.12 6.16 7.49
N THR A 253 12.69 5.58 8.56
CA THR A 253 14.12 5.37 8.69
C THR A 253 14.65 4.40 7.64
N GLY A 254 13.96 3.27 7.44
CA GLY A 254 14.34 2.28 6.44
C GLY A 254 14.20 2.78 5.00
N SER A 255 13.18 3.59 4.69
CA SER A 255 13.06 4.24 3.37
C SER A 255 14.22 5.19 3.12
N THR A 256 14.65 5.94 4.14
CA THR A 256 15.83 6.82 4.03
C THR A 256 17.09 6.01 3.72
N GLU A 257 17.34 4.94 4.47
CA GLU A 257 18.50 4.06 4.20
C GLU A 257 18.45 3.45 2.81
N THR A 258 17.28 3.00 2.37
CA THR A 258 17.08 2.42 1.05
C THR A 258 17.38 3.44 -0.04
N PHE A 259 16.86 4.67 0.06
CA PHE A 259 17.10 5.71 -0.93
C PHE A 259 18.58 6.06 -1.05
N LEU A 260 19.29 6.21 0.07
CA LEU A 260 20.74 6.49 0.08
C LEU A 260 21.53 5.35 -0.57
N LYS A 261 21.18 4.11 -0.31
CA LYS A 261 21.79 2.95 -0.97
C LYS A 261 21.48 2.88 -2.46
N LEU A 262 20.29 3.30 -2.89
CA LEU A 262 19.96 3.39 -4.31
C LEU A 262 20.80 4.46 -5.03
N ILE A 263 21.09 5.60 -4.38
CA ILE A 263 22.04 6.60 -4.90
C ILE A 263 23.45 5.98 -5.04
N GLU A 264 23.90 5.32 -3.98
CA GLU A 264 25.26 4.74 -3.92
C GLU A 264 25.48 3.65 -4.98
N THR A 265 24.46 2.83 -5.24
CA THR A 265 24.56 1.70 -6.17
C THR A 265 24.19 2.05 -7.61
N GLY A 266 23.48 3.16 -7.86
CA GLY A 266 22.98 3.51 -9.19
C GLY A 266 22.02 2.45 -9.77
N LEU A 267 21.33 1.69 -8.92
CA LEU A 267 20.52 0.56 -9.37
C LEU A 267 19.29 0.99 -10.18
N ALA A 268 18.60 2.07 -9.78
CA ALA A 268 17.47 2.62 -10.52
C ALA A 268 17.94 3.59 -11.60
N ASP A 269 17.19 3.68 -12.71
CA ASP A 269 17.53 4.56 -13.82
C ASP A 269 17.22 6.04 -13.49
N SER A 270 16.21 6.30 -12.64
CA SER A 270 15.90 7.64 -12.12
C SER A 270 15.54 7.59 -10.66
N LEU A 271 16.06 8.53 -9.88
CA LEU A 271 15.76 8.73 -8.47
C LEU A 271 15.35 10.18 -8.24
N LYS A 272 14.13 10.42 -7.79
CA LYS A 272 13.64 11.74 -7.37
C LYS A 272 13.17 11.69 -5.94
N LEU A 273 13.53 12.70 -5.14
CA LEU A 273 13.07 12.82 -3.75
C LEU A 273 12.37 14.15 -3.55
N TYR A 274 11.17 14.08 -3.01
CA TYR A 274 10.35 15.25 -2.69
C TYR A 274 10.20 15.38 -1.18
N ASP A 275 10.47 16.55 -0.66
CA ASP A 275 9.99 16.95 0.67
C ASP A 275 8.53 17.43 0.58
N ASN A 276 7.67 16.89 1.42
CA ASN A 276 6.23 17.19 1.46
C ASN A 276 5.81 17.68 2.85
N SER A 277 6.72 18.32 3.58
CA SER A 277 6.44 18.91 4.90
C SER A 277 5.68 20.22 4.80
N GLY A 278 5.89 20.99 3.74
CA GLY A 278 5.25 22.27 3.50
C GLY A 278 3.87 22.18 2.84
N THR A 279 3.39 23.32 2.32
CA THR A 279 2.09 23.43 1.63
C THR A 279 2.09 22.76 0.26
N SER A 280 3.26 22.62 -0.36
CA SER A 280 3.44 21.97 -1.66
C SER A 280 4.73 21.14 -1.64
N PRO A 281 4.74 19.99 -2.34
CA PRO A 281 5.96 19.18 -2.45
C PRO A 281 7.11 19.94 -3.12
N ILE A 282 8.31 19.83 -2.57
CA ILE A 282 9.55 20.44 -3.10
C ILE A 282 10.48 19.31 -3.55
N LEU A 283 10.98 19.37 -4.77
CA LEU A 283 12.01 18.46 -5.27
C LEU A 283 13.33 18.80 -4.60
N ILE A 284 13.90 17.86 -3.83
CA ILE A 284 15.15 18.05 -3.10
C ILE A 284 16.31 17.22 -3.64
N TYR A 285 16.01 16.20 -4.46
CA TYR A 285 17.01 15.38 -5.15
C TYR A 285 16.50 14.89 -6.50
N ASP A 286 17.32 14.95 -7.54
CA ASP A 286 17.05 14.41 -8.88
C ASP A 286 18.35 13.82 -9.46
N SER A 287 18.39 12.49 -9.64
CA SER A 287 19.59 11.80 -10.17
C SER A 287 19.88 12.10 -11.65
N GLU A 288 18.91 12.63 -12.39
CA GLU A 288 19.06 12.93 -13.82
C GLU A 288 19.62 14.34 -14.06
N ASP A 289 19.79 15.15 -13.02
CA ASP A 289 20.32 16.50 -13.13
C ASP A 289 21.83 16.52 -12.85
N GLU A 290 22.57 17.41 -13.49
CA GLU A 290 24.01 17.61 -13.27
C GLU A 290 24.32 17.97 -11.80
N ASN A 291 23.42 18.69 -11.14
CA ASN A 291 23.46 19.01 -9.72
C ASN A 291 22.34 18.28 -8.99
N PRO A 292 22.51 17.01 -8.59
CA PRO A 292 21.41 16.17 -8.09
C PRO A 292 20.72 16.71 -6.84
N ILE A 293 21.48 17.33 -5.91
CA ILE A 293 20.91 17.89 -4.68
C ILE A 293 20.37 19.28 -5.00
N LYS A 294 19.04 19.44 -4.90
CA LYS A 294 18.33 20.68 -5.18
C LYS A 294 18.20 21.58 -3.95
N ASP A 295 18.11 20.97 -2.76
CA ASP A 295 18.11 21.65 -1.48
C ASP A 295 19.03 20.90 -0.51
N VAL A 296 20.16 21.52 -0.18
CA VAL A 296 21.19 20.92 0.68
C VAL A 296 20.67 20.73 2.11
N LYS A 297 19.94 21.70 2.65
CA LYS A 297 19.42 21.65 4.01
C LYS A 297 18.41 20.50 4.15
N LEU A 298 17.38 20.49 3.34
CA LEU A 298 16.32 19.46 3.38
C LEU A 298 16.89 18.06 3.05
N PHE A 299 17.90 17.96 2.19
CA PHE A 299 18.55 16.68 1.90
C PHE A 299 19.37 16.17 3.09
N GLU A 300 20.08 17.04 3.83
CA GLU A 300 20.78 16.64 5.05
C GLU A 300 19.79 16.23 6.16
N GLU A 301 18.67 16.93 6.33
CA GLU A 301 17.60 16.56 7.23
C GLU A 301 17.03 15.16 6.88
N PHE A 302 16.81 14.91 5.60
CA PHE A 302 16.42 13.58 5.12
C PHE A 302 17.45 12.52 5.48
N LYS A 303 18.74 12.75 5.25
CA LYS A 303 19.83 11.80 5.58
C LYS A 303 19.88 11.50 7.09
N ASN A 304 19.70 12.51 7.91
CA ASN A 304 19.73 12.38 9.36
C ASN A 304 18.55 11.59 9.92
N LYS A 305 17.46 11.50 9.18
CA LYS A 305 16.26 10.74 9.59
C LYS A 305 16.54 9.25 9.84
N ARG A 306 17.53 8.64 9.19
CA ARG A 306 17.97 7.25 9.46
C ARG A 306 18.38 7.01 10.91
N ASN A 307 18.81 8.08 11.62
CA ASN A 307 19.24 8.03 13.01
C ASN A 307 18.09 8.28 14.01
N TYR A 308 16.86 8.42 13.53
CA TYR A 308 15.70 8.63 14.39
C TYR A 308 15.39 7.38 15.21
N THR A 309 15.16 7.57 16.51
CA THR A 309 14.79 6.48 17.42
C THR A 309 13.59 6.92 18.27
N MET A 310 12.79 5.95 18.75
CA MET A 310 11.67 6.23 19.65
C MET A 310 12.13 6.91 20.94
N ALA A 311 13.36 6.65 21.42
CA ALA A 311 13.93 7.35 22.56
C ALA A 311 14.14 8.85 22.32
N LYS A 312 14.37 9.28 21.07
CA LYS A 312 14.38 10.70 20.72
C LYS A 312 12.98 11.31 20.84
N LYS A 313 11.94 10.61 20.40
CA LYS A 313 10.54 11.02 20.56
C LYS A 313 10.20 11.19 22.05
N ASP A 314 10.51 10.20 22.88
CA ASP A 314 10.22 10.25 24.32
C ASP A 314 10.93 11.43 25.01
N ASN A 315 12.13 11.80 24.55
CA ASN A 315 12.83 12.96 25.04
C ASN A 315 12.20 14.26 24.58
N ILE A 316 11.75 14.34 23.33
CA ILE A 316 11.00 15.47 22.80
C ILE A 316 9.67 15.59 23.54
N GLU A 317 8.88 14.52 23.68
CA GLU A 317 7.61 14.54 24.42
C GLU A 317 7.80 14.89 25.89
N LYS A 318 8.87 14.42 26.52
CA LYS A 318 9.21 14.82 27.91
C LYS A 318 9.60 16.28 27.99
N ALA A 319 10.30 16.82 27.00
CA ALA A 319 10.58 18.26 26.95
C ALA A 319 9.26 19.06 26.78
N TYR A 320 8.33 18.58 25.99
CA TYR A 320 7.00 19.18 25.79
C TYR A 320 6.07 19.03 27.00
N THR A 321 6.10 17.89 27.72
CA THR A 321 5.27 17.66 28.92
C THR A 321 5.80 18.33 30.16
N PHE A 322 7.05 18.76 30.15
CA PHE A 322 7.67 19.48 31.27
C PHE A 322 7.43 21.00 31.23
N ILE A 323 6.64 21.50 30.28
CA ILE A 323 6.19 22.89 30.29
C ILE A 323 5.12 22.99 31.39
N PRO A 324 5.43 23.64 32.55
CA PRO A 324 4.40 23.93 33.54
C PRO A 324 3.35 24.80 32.85
N GLY A 325 2.08 24.51 33.01
CA GLY A 325 0.95 25.19 32.35
C GLY A 325 0.77 26.69 32.72
N GLU A 326 1.80 27.36 33.16
CA GLU A 326 1.81 28.76 33.54
C GLU A 326 2.81 29.56 32.67
N SER A 327 2.39 29.95 31.50
CA SER A 327 2.95 30.91 30.56
C SER A 327 4.29 30.56 29.85
N ASP A 328 4.27 30.57 28.52
CA ASP A 328 5.41 30.41 27.62
C ASP A 328 6.53 31.44 27.85
N LYS A 329 6.22 32.58 28.47
CA LYS A 329 7.22 33.55 28.90
C LYS A 329 8.17 32.97 29.96
N GLU A 330 7.69 32.08 30.80
CA GLU A 330 8.49 31.40 31.81
C GLU A 330 9.33 30.27 31.19
N PHE A 331 8.77 29.51 30.26
CA PHE A 331 9.52 28.53 29.46
C PHE A 331 10.64 29.19 28.66
N LYS A 332 10.34 30.29 27.95
CA LYS A 332 11.33 31.02 27.17
C LYS A 332 12.44 31.60 28.04
N ARG A 333 12.10 32.06 29.26
CA ARG A 333 13.09 32.49 30.29
C ARG A 333 13.93 31.30 30.76
N MET A 334 13.32 30.17 31.07
CA MET A 334 14.03 28.97 31.52
C MET A 334 14.95 28.42 30.42
N TYR A 335 14.49 28.34 29.19
CA TYR A 335 15.30 27.93 28.05
C TYR A 335 16.47 28.85 27.78
N GLN A 336 16.27 30.18 27.84
CA GLN A 336 17.33 31.16 27.64
C GLN A 336 18.33 31.22 28.82
N ALA A 337 17.88 30.92 30.05
CA ALA A 337 18.71 30.88 31.24
C ALA A 337 19.45 29.56 31.42
N ALA A 338 18.98 28.48 30.81
CA ALA A 338 19.56 27.14 30.96
C ALA A 338 20.95 27.03 30.30
N SER A 339 21.91 26.48 31.04
CA SER A 339 23.24 26.14 30.53
C SER A 339 23.14 25.04 29.40
N PRO A 340 24.16 24.89 28.53
CA PRO A 340 24.20 23.81 27.54
C PRO A 340 24.04 22.42 28.18
N GLU A 341 24.55 22.21 29.38
CA GLU A 341 24.44 20.94 30.11
C GLU A 341 23.02 20.69 30.62
N GLU A 342 22.36 21.73 31.13
CA GLU A 342 20.95 21.67 31.54
C GLU A 342 20.01 21.49 30.34
N ARG A 343 20.26 22.19 29.23
CA ARG A 343 19.52 21.97 27.97
C ARG A 343 19.62 20.53 27.52
N LYS A 344 20.80 19.93 27.56
CA LYS A 344 21.02 18.52 27.23
C LYS A 344 20.33 17.57 28.20
N LYS A 345 20.38 17.85 29.51
CA LYS A 345 19.74 17.05 30.56
C LYS A 345 18.23 17.03 30.44
N PHE A 346 17.62 18.12 29.99
CA PHE A 346 16.19 18.29 29.82
C PHE A 346 15.74 18.06 28.37
N GLY A 347 16.63 17.71 27.47
CA GLY A 347 16.32 17.46 26.07
C GLY A 347 16.14 18.72 25.20
N PHE A 348 16.49 19.90 25.76
CA PHE A 348 16.39 21.19 25.08
C PHE A 348 17.45 21.39 23.99
N ASP A 349 18.48 20.57 23.96
CA ASP A 349 19.46 20.53 22.88
C ASP A 349 18.92 20.04 21.53
N LEU A 350 17.69 19.50 21.56
CA LEU A 350 16.96 19.07 20.38
C LEU A 350 16.06 20.17 19.79
N LEU A 351 15.87 21.28 20.50
CA LEU A 351 15.05 22.43 20.10
C LEU A 351 15.97 23.53 19.58
N ASN A 352 15.70 24.04 18.39
CA ASN A 352 16.28 25.29 17.91
C ASN A 352 15.31 26.46 18.19
N ASP A 353 15.75 27.71 17.98
CA ASP A 353 14.91 28.89 18.24
C ASP A 353 13.62 28.92 17.36
N ALA A 354 13.67 28.32 16.17
CA ALA A 354 12.49 28.19 15.30
C ALA A 354 11.46 27.19 15.84
N ASP A 355 11.92 26.07 16.42
CA ASP A 355 11.03 25.06 17.03
C ASP A 355 10.32 25.64 18.27
N ALA A 356 10.96 26.52 19.02
CA ALA A 356 10.35 27.21 20.18
C ALA A 356 9.25 28.20 19.73
N GLU A 357 9.43 28.84 18.57
CA GLU A 357 8.46 29.79 18.00
C GLU A 357 7.25 29.06 17.39
N GLU A 358 7.49 27.94 16.74
CA GLU A 358 6.44 27.06 16.19
C GLU A 358 5.59 26.41 17.31
N LEU A 359 6.20 26.08 18.44
CA LEU A 359 5.50 25.61 19.64
C LEU A 359 4.51 26.65 20.19
N GLU A 360 4.92 27.91 20.24
CA GLU A 360 4.06 29.00 20.71
C GLU A 360 2.86 29.20 19.78
N ILE A 361 3.06 29.16 18.45
CA ILE A 361 2.01 29.25 17.45
C ILE A 361 1.02 28.08 17.60
N ASN A 362 1.51 26.87 17.77
CA ASN A 362 0.65 25.68 17.91
C ASN A 362 -0.15 25.71 19.24
N ARG A 363 0.41 26.25 20.32
CA ARG A 363 -0.30 26.44 21.58
C ARG A 363 -1.45 27.46 21.42
N LEU A 364 -1.15 28.61 20.86
CA LEU A 364 -2.13 29.66 20.61
C LEU A 364 -3.28 29.15 19.73
N ALA A 365 -2.96 28.35 18.69
CA ALA A 365 -3.95 27.70 17.86
C ALA A 365 -4.83 26.70 18.62
N ASN A 366 -4.24 25.92 19.53
CA ASN A 366 -4.99 24.96 20.34
C ASN A 366 -5.86 25.64 21.41
N GLU A 367 -5.42 26.76 22.00
CA GLU A 367 -6.23 27.57 22.92
C GLU A 367 -7.40 28.25 22.19
N TRP A 368 -7.15 28.77 20.98
CA TRP A 368 -8.21 29.32 20.15
C TRP A 368 -9.27 28.26 19.78
N LEU A 369 -8.84 27.02 19.46
CA LEU A 369 -9.75 25.91 19.16
C LEU A 369 -10.55 25.46 20.39
N ARG A 370 -9.96 25.52 21.59
CA ARG A 370 -10.62 25.11 22.84
C ARG A 370 -11.59 26.16 23.38
N ASP A 371 -11.21 27.43 23.36
CA ASP A 371 -11.90 28.49 24.08
C ASP A 371 -12.72 29.40 23.15
N GLY A 372 -12.58 29.28 21.83
CA GLY A 372 -13.37 30.02 20.81
C GLY A 372 -13.20 31.55 20.85
N LYS A 373 -12.11 32.05 21.42
CA LYS A 373 -11.84 33.47 21.55
C LYS A 373 -10.55 33.86 20.82
N PRO A 374 -10.52 35.02 20.14
CA PRO A 374 -9.26 35.57 19.66
C PRO A 374 -8.32 35.86 20.81
N VAL A 375 -7.05 35.50 20.62
CA VAL A 375 -5.98 35.82 21.55
C VAL A 375 -5.53 37.24 21.23
N ASP A 376 -5.67 38.19 22.14
CA ASP A 376 -5.23 39.58 22.02
C ASP A 376 -3.70 39.70 21.97
#